data_cf4159d8246179f13c9fbf2d68003df3
#
_entry.id   cf4159d8246179f13c9fbf2d68003df3
#
_cell.length_a   1.000
_cell.length_b   1.000
_cell.length_c   1.000
_cell.angle_alpha   90.00
_cell.angle_beta   90.00
_cell.angle_gamma   90.00
#
_symmetry.space_group_name_H-M   'P 1'
#
loop_
_entity.id
_entity.type
_entity.pdbx_description
1 polymer ?
#
loop_
_entity_poly.entity_id
_entity_poly.type
_entity_poly.pdbx_seq_one_letter_code
_entity_poly.pdbx_strand_id
1 'polypeptide(L)'
;MRNQAVPELQRVPLEEVCLGIISVGFANNCMDFLLQAPQPPAEESVQTALALLEEVGAIFFNGSKEMLTPLGKHLAKIPVHVKLGKMLIFGALFKCVDSILTVAASLSSKSPFSTHIDNATQAATAHRSFLHPTSDFLTICNVWKAYSLALNNGRSEGRRFCDKHFLNQSALMEIHDARREFIDLLAQIGFVEGEEFKRDKTEGLIEFHEKVRSSRYNMNGENEALLNSVIFAGLYPNVAHALSPGGVSTALPTFWHKKEHVFLHSSSVNYKRKKLESEWIGFHEKFATSKIYLSSTNQVKPFALILFGRSISVLHVERKVIVDDWIELKVAAQTGVMFRELRNEVEFLLKEMIEGVEISSGNGERGERMIEGVEISSGNGERGERMINGLVKLISNE
;
A
#
# COMPACT_ATOMS: atom_id res chain seq x y z
N MET A 1 14.52 -12.79 -39.93
CA MET A 1 14.58 -13.52 -38.65
C MET A 1 13.55 -12.89 -37.72
N ARG A 2 12.57 -13.65 -37.22
CA ARG A 2 11.69 -13.17 -36.17
C ARG A 2 12.54 -13.02 -34.90
N ASN A 3 12.74 -11.82 -34.40
CA ASN A 3 13.35 -11.62 -33.09
C ASN A 3 12.51 -12.40 -32.07
N GLN A 4 13.11 -13.40 -31.44
CA GLN A 4 12.47 -14.10 -30.35
C GLN A 4 12.17 -13.04 -29.25
N ALA A 5 10.98 -13.10 -28.68
CA ALA A 5 10.63 -12.22 -27.58
C ALA A 5 11.60 -12.45 -26.42
N VAL A 6 12.03 -11.37 -25.77
CA VAL A 6 12.87 -11.45 -24.55
C VAL A 6 12.14 -12.33 -23.52
N PRO A 7 12.83 -13.32 -22.90
CA PRO A 7 12.25 -14.18 -21.89
C PRO A 7 11.57 -13.41 -20.77
N GLU A 8 10.50 -13.95 -20.22
CA GLU A 8 9.70 -13.29 -19.20
C GLU A 8 10.53 -12.94 -17.96
N LEU A 9 11.37 -13.84 -17.47
CA LEU A 9 12.27 -13.62 -16.33
C LEU A 9 13.27 -12.47 -16.52
N GLN A 10 13.51 -12.03 -17.76
CA GLN A 10 14.43 -10.93 -18.06
C GLN A 10 13.74 -9.57 -18.20
N ARG A 11 12.40 -9.52 -18.15
CA ARG A 11 11.63 -8.29 -18.43
C ARG A 11 10.58 -7.94 -17.36
N VAL A 12 10.24 -8.88 -16.48
CA VAL A 12 9.27 -8.64 -15.38
C VAL A 12 9.98 -8.35 -14.07
N PRO A 13 9.37 -7.62 -13.16
CA PRO A 13 9.84 -7.51 -11.77
C PRO A 13 9.94 -8.89 -11.14
N LEU A 14 11.02 -9.16 -10.41
CA LEU A 14 11.33 -10.50 -9.88
C LEU A 14 10.91 -10.70 -8.43
N GLU A 15 10.34 -9.70 -7.78
CA GLU A 15 9.99 -9.74 -6.36
C GLU A 15 9.02 -10.89 -6.04
N GLU A 16 7.97 -11.05 -6.85
CA GLU A 16 6.98 -12.12 -6.66
C GLU A 16 7.59 -13.50 -6.90
N VAL A 17 8.44 -13.62 -7.92
CA VAL A 17 9.16 -14.87 -8.24
C VAL A 17 10.11 -15.25 -7.10
N CYS A 18 10.93 -14.29 -6.62
CA CYS A 18 11.85 -14.51 -5.52
C CYS A 18 11.10 -14.91 -4.25
N LEU A 19 10.00 -14.20 -3.93
CA LEU A 19 9.18 -14.48 -2.76
C LEU A 19 8.56 -15.89 -2.83
N GLY A 20 8.09 -16.30 -4.00
CA GLY A 20 7.58 -17.64 -4.26
C GLY A 20 8.64 -18.72 -4.04
N ILE A 21 9.85 -18.55 -4.60
CA ILE A 21 10.98 -19.49 -4.44
C ILE A 21 11.33 -19.65 -2.96
N ILE A 22 11.46 -18.52 -2.23
CA ILE A 22 11.79 -18.53 -0.79
C ILE A 22 10.68 -19.22 0.01
N SER A 23 9.41 -18.99 -0.34
CA SER A 23 8.26 -19.55 0.37
C SER A 23 8.17 -21.07 0.26
N VAL A 24 8.52 -21.64 -0.89
CA VAL A 24 8.52 -23.09 -1.12
C VAL A 24 9.77 -23.77 -0.54
N GLY A 25 10.86 -23.01 -0.35
CA GLY A 25 12.09 -23.54 0.23
C GLY A 25 12.88 -24.47 -0.69
N PHE A 26 12.72 -24.34 -2.01
CA PHE A 26 13.39 -25.19 -3.00
C PHE A 26 14.91 -25.02 -3.05
N ALA A 27 15.43 -23.90 -2.58
CA ALA A 27 16.85 -23.61 -2.62
C ALA A 27 17.34 -22.98 -1.30
N ASN A 28 18.64 -23.12 -1.06
CA ASN A 28 19.29 -22.43 0.07
C ASN A 28 19.46 -20.93 -0.21
N ASN A 29 19.44 -20.52 -1.49
CA ASN A 29 19.63 -19.16 -1.95
C ASN A 29 18.81 -18.95 -3.24
N CYS A 30 18.00 -17.90 -3.28
CA CYS A 30 17.14 -17.56 -4.41
C CYS A 30 17.94 -17.25 -5.68
N MET A 31 19.10 -16.56 -5.53
CA MET A 31 19.99 -16.23 -6.64
C MET A 31 20.48 -17.49 -7.35
N ASP A 32 21.02 -18.46 -6.59
CA ASP A 32 21.55 -19.70 -7.14
C ASP A 32 20.48 -20.50 -7.87
N PHE A 33 19.24 -20.46 -7.41
CA PHE A 33 18.11 -21.11 -8.06
C PHE A 33 17.77 -20.46 -9.41
N LEU A 34 17.67 -19.13 -9.45
CA LEU A 34 17.30 -18.41 -10.67
C LEU A 34 18.39 -18.46 -11.74
N LEU A 35 19.65 -18.52 -11.36
CA LEU A 35 20.78 -18.66 -12.30
C LEU A 35 20.83 -20.04 -12.98
N GLN A 36 20.14 -21.06 -12.46
CA GLN A 36 20.03 -22.38 -13.10
C GLN A 36 18.95 -22.42 -14.19
N ALA A 37 18.16 -21.37 -14.37
CA ALA A 37 17.15 -21.33 -15.43
C ALA A 37 17.83 -21.36 -16.82
N PRO A 38 17.20 -21.95 -17.85
CA PRO A 38 17.76 -22.00 -19.21
C PRO A 38 18.09 -20.61 -19.79
N GLN A 39 17.37 -19.61 -19.39
CA GLN A 39 17.58 -18.20 -19.73
C GLN A 39 17.45 -17.36 -18.45
N PRO A 40 18.53 -17.29 -17.65
CA PRO A 40 18.48 -16.68 -16.36
C PRO A 40 18.27 -15.17 -16.44
N PRO A 41 17.68 -14.54 -15.41
CA PRO A 41 17.65 -13.10 -15.27
C PRO A 41 19.06 -12.55 -14.97
N ALA A 42 19.26 -11.25 -15.15
CA ALA A 42 20.49 -10.60 -14.72
C ALA A 42 20.62 -10.65 -13.20
N GLU A 43 21.82 -10.92 -12.70
CA GLU A 43 22.11 -10.97 -11.24
C GLU A 43 21.70 -9.68 -10.53
N GLU A 44 21.95 -8.52 -11.15
CA GLU A 44 21.57 -7.21 -10.63
C GLU A 44 20.05 -7.08 -10.44
N SER A 45 19.25 -7.67 -11.34
CA SER A 45 17.79 -7.67 -11.23
C SER A 45 17.30 -8.49 -10.04
N VAL A 46 17.94 -9.65 -9.80
CA VAL A 46 17.63 -10.51 -8.64
C VAL A 46 18.04 -9.80 -7.34
N GLN A 47 19.24 -9.21 -7.29
CA GLN A 47 19.72 -8.44 -6.14
C GLN A 47 18.79 -7.27 -5.82
N THR A 48 18.33 -6.54 -6.84
CA THR A 48 17.38 -5.44 -6.69
C THR A 48 16.04 -5.93 -6.12
N ALA A 49 15.52 -7.05 -6.61
CA ALA A 49 14.29 -7.64 -6.10
C ALA A 49 14.42 -8.10 -4.63
N LEU A 50 15.52 -8.78 -4.28
CA LEU A 50 15.79 -9.20 -2.91
C LEU A 50 15.96 -8.00 -1.96
N ALA A 51 16.68 -6.96 -2.39
CA ALA A 51 16.82 -5.73 -1.62
C ALA A 51 15.46 -5.06 -1.38
N LEU A 52 14.59 -4.99 -2.39
CA LEU A 52 13.23 -4.45 -2.23
C LEU A 52 12.39 -5.31 -1.28
N LEU A 53 12.45 -6.64 -1.38
CA LEU A 53 11.74 -7.54 -0.47
C LEU A 53 12.20 -7.35 0.98
N GLU A 54 13.49 -7.14 1.21
CA GLU A 54 14.04 -6.85 2.52
C GLU A 54 13.60 -5.45 3.02
N GLU A 55 13.65 -4.41 2.17
CA GLU A 55 13.18 -3.06 2.50
C GLU A 55 11.68 -3.03 2.82
N VAL A 56 10.85 -3.77 2.08
CA VAL A 56 9.41 -3.92 2.35
C VAL A 56 9.14 -4.66 3.65
N GLY A 57 10.11 -5.44 4.15
CA GLY A 57 9.99 -6.26 5.34
C GLY A 57 9.37 -7.63 5.07
N ALA A 58 9.42 -8.12 3.84
CA ALA A 58 8.92 -9.45 3.46
C ALA A 58 9.94 -10.56 3.79
N ILE A 59 11.22 -10.24 3.68
CA ILE A 59 12.32 -11.18 3.99
C ILE A 59 13.33 -10.54 4.95
N PHE A 60 14.13 -11.39 5.55
CA PHE A 60 15.36 -11.02 6.26
C PHE A 60 16.45 -12.03 5.96
N PHE A 61 17.71 -11.61 6.10
CA PHE A 61 18.84 -12.49 5.87
C PHE A 61 19.34 -13.11 7.19
N ASN A 62 19.47 -14.43 7.21
CA ASN A 62 20.15 -15.17 8.29
C ASN A 62 21.46 -15.75 7.70
N GLY A 63 22.56 -15.00 7.85
CA GLY A 63 23.78 -15.26 7.11
C GLY A 63 23.56 -14.98 5.59
N SER A 64 23.77 -15.99 4.76
CA SER A 64 23.53 -15.91 3.31
C SER A 64 22.17 -16.45 2.86
N LYS A 65 21.32 -16.89 3.81
CA LYS A 65 20.02 -17.49 3.52
C LYS A 65 18.90 -16.48 3.69
N GLU A 66 18.04 -16.36 2.69
CA GLU A 66 16.81 -15.58 2.75
C GLU A 66 15.74 -16.33 3.57
N MET A 67 15.09 -15.61 4.48
CA MET A 67 14.03 -16.13 5.34
C MET A 67 12.80 -15.22 5.25
N LEU A 68 11.59 -15.81 5.23
CA LEU A 68 10.35 -15.05 5.27
C LEU A 68 10.08 -14.49 6.65
N THR A 69 9.68 -13.23 6.69
CA THR A 69 9.03 -12.64 7.87
C THR A 69 7.58 -13.12 7.98
N PRO A 70 6.87 -12.89 9.10
CA PRO A 70 5.43 -13.11 9.17
C PRO A 70 4.66 -12.40 8.05
N LEU A 71 5.00 -11.14 7.76
CA LEU A 71 4.43 -10.40 6.62
C LEU A 71 4.75 -11.08 5.29
N GLY A 72 6.00 -11.52 5.09
CA GLY A 72 6.42 -12.21 3.86
C GLY A 72 5.67 -13.51 3.60
N LYS A 73 5.34 -14.27 4.65
CA LYS A 73 4.50 -15.48 4.52
C LYS A 73 3.09 -15.18 4.02
N HIS A 74 2.50 -14.07 4.45
CA HIS A 74 1.20 -13.62 3.92
C HIS A 74 1.34 -13.12 2.48
N LEU A 75 2.36 -12.30 2.19
CA LEU A 75 2.60 -11.76 0.85
C LEU A 75 2.85 -12.86 -0.19
N ALA A 76 3.53 -13.93 0.17
CA ALA A 76 3.77 -15.07 -0.72
C ALA A 76 2.50 -15.80 -1.16
N LYS A 77 1.39 -15.63 -0.44
CA LYS A 77 0.08 -16.22 -0.76
C LYS A 77 -0.77 -15.33 -1.67
N ILE A 78 -0.37 -14.08 -1.91
CA ILE A 78 -1.13 -13.09 -2.68
C ILE A 78 -0.44 -12.84 -4.02
N PRO A 79 -1.05 -13.17 -5.17
CA PRO A 79 -0.46 -12.97 -6.49
C PRO A 79 -0.61 -11.49 -6.94
N VAL A 80 -0.05 -10.56 -6.17
CA VAL A 80 -0.01 -9.13 -6.48
C VAL A 80 1.33 -8.54 -6.07
N HIS A 81 1.70 -7.43 -6.70
CA HIS A 81 2.94 -6.74 -6.36
C HIS A 81 3.07 -6.54 -4.84
N VAL A 82 4.22 -6.85 -4.27
CA VAL A 82 4.45 -6.91 -2.80
C VAL A 82 4.06 -5.63 -2.05
N LYS A 83 4.22 -4.47 -2.67
CA LYS A 83 3.78 -3.18 -2.10
C LYS A 83 2.26 -3.07 -1.98
N LEU A 84 1.54 -3.54 -2.99
CA LEU A 84 0.07 -3.57 -2.97
C LEU A 84 -0.44 -4.60 -1.96
N GLY A 85 0.14 -5.79 -1.94
CA GLY A 85 -0.16 -6.83 -0.95
C GLY A 85 0.02 -6.31 0.48
N LYS A 86 1.14 -5.63 0.76
CA LYS A 86 1.39 -4.99 2.05
C LYS A 86 0.33 -3.94 2.39
N MET A 87 -0.03 -3.07 1.44
CA MET A 87 -1.08 -2.06 1.61
C MET A 87 -2.43 -2.69 1.95
N LEU A 88 -2.82 -3.75 1.26
CA LEU A 88 -4.08 -4.49 1.48
C LEU A 88 -4.11 -5.14 2.87
N ILE A 89 -3.05 -5.84 3.26
CA ILE A 89 -2.92 -6.48 4.57
C ILE A 89 -3.08 -5.44 5.70
N PHE A 90 -2.36 -4.33 5.62
CA PHE A 90 -2.48 -3.28 6.63
C PHE A 90 -3.83 -2.56 6.57
N GLY A 91 -4.45 -2.44 5.40
CA GLY A 91 -5.81 -1.94 5.24
C GLY A 91 -6.84 -2.77 6.01
N ALA A 92 -6.73 -4.09 5.94
CA ALA A 92 -7.57 -5.02 6.70
C ALA A 92 -7.26 -4.98 8.20
N LEU A 93 -5.97 -5.01 8.58
CA LEU A 93 -5.53 -4.98 9.97
C LEU A 93 -5.99 -3.70 10.70
N PHE A 94 -5.90 -2.55 10.04
CA PHE A 94 -6.32 -1.26 10.60
C PHE A 94 -7.79 -0.92 10.32
N LYS A 95 -8.57 -1.85 9.78
CA LYS A 95 -10.01 -1.71 9.52
C LYS A 95 -10.37 -0.48 8.67
N CYS A 96 -9.66 -0.27 7.57
CA CYS A 96 -9.88 0.81 6.59
C CYS A 96 -9.91 0.30 5.14
N VAL A 97 -10.55 -0.84 4.93
CA VAL A 97 -10.47 -1.64 3.70
C VAL A 97 -11.03 -0.90 2.48
N ASP A 98 -12.14 -0.19 2.58
CA ASP A 98 -12.82 0.41 1.42
C ASP A 98 -11.92 1.37 0.62
N SER A 99 -11.32 2.34 1.30
CA SER A 99 -10.39 3.29 0.68
C SER A 99 -9.12 2.62 0.20
N ILE A 100 -8.57 1.68 0.96
CA ILE A 100 -7.35 0.96 0.61
C ILE A 100 -7.54 0.07 -0.62
N LEU A 101 -8.66 -0.63 -0.74
CA LEU A 101 -9.02 -1.38 -1.95
C LEU A 101 -9.06 -0.45 -3.17
N THR A 102 -9.66 0.75 -3.02
CA THR A 102 -9.73 1.74 -4.10
C THR A 102 -8.35 2.21 -4.53
N VAL A 103 -7.48 2.53 -3.57
CA VAL A 103 -6.11 2.96 -3.85
C VAL A 103 -5.32 1.84 -4.54
N ALA A 104 -5.29 0.64 -3.95
CA ALA A 104 -4.56 -0.50 -4.52
C ALA A 104 -5.06 -0.84 -5.94
N ALA A 105 -6.39 -0.87 -6.14
CA ALA A 105 -6.99 -1.11 -7.44
C ALA A 105 -6.61 -0.02 -8.47
N SER A 106 -6.59 1.25 -8.06
CA SER A 106 -6.19 2.34 -8.95
C SER A 106 -4.71 2.29 -9.37
N LEU A 107 -3.85 1.72 -8.51
CA LEU A 107 -2.43 1.51 -8.83
C LEU A 107 -2.18 0.32 -9.77
N SER A 108 -3.14 -0.61 -9.84
CA SER A 108 -3.11 -1.76 -10.77
C SER A 108 -3.82 -1.48 -12.09
N SER A 109 -4.55 -0.37 -12.20
CA SER A 109 -5.41 -0.04 -13.34
C SER A 109 -4.95 1.26 -14.01
N LYS A 110 -5.55 1.57 -15.15
CA LYS A 110 -5.35 2.85 -15.81
C LYS A 110 -5.95 3.99 -14.98
N SER A 111 -5.34 5.18 -15.08
CA SER A 111 -5.88 6.37 -14.43
C SER A 111 -7.33 6.63 -14.87
N PRO A 112 -8.26 6.89 -13.93
CA PRO A 112 -9.62 7.28 -14.28
C PRO A 112 -9.73 8.71 -14.84
N PHE A 113 -8.69 9.54 -14.68
CA PHE A 113 -8.69 10.89 -15.21
C PHE A 113 -8.38 10.90 -16.71
N SER A 114 -9.31 11.45 -17.51
CA SER A 114 -9.14 11.60 -18.95
C SER A 114 -8.82 13.07 -19.28
N THR A 115 -7.75 13.27 -20.05
CA THR A 115 -7.36 14.59 -20.53
C THR A 115 -7.17 14.54 -22.05
N HIS A 116 -8.12 15.10 -22.79
CA HIS A 116 -7.94 15.36 -24.20
C HIS A 116 -7.35 16.75 -24.39
N ILE A 117 -6.46 16.92 -25.35
CA ILE A 117 -5.74 18.19 -25.59
C ILE A 117 -6.72 19.36 -25.78
N ASP A 118 -7.82 19.15 -26.51
CA ASP A 118 -8.82 20.17 -26.81
C ASP A 118 -9.62 20.65 -25.59
N ASN A 119 -9.73 19.83 -24.53
CA ASN A 119 -10.55 20.07 -23.33
C ASN A 119 -9.73 20.12 -22.04
N ALA A 120 -8.41 20.23 -22.11
CA ALA A 120 -7.51 20.12 -20.96
C ALA A 120 -7.86 21.09 -19.81
N THR A 121 -8.23 22.33 -20.12
CA THR A 121 -8.60 23.34 -19.11
C THR A 121 -9.94 23.02 -18.44
N GLN A 122 -10.91 22.53 -19.20
CA GLN A 122 -12.22 22.14 -18.67
C GLN A 122 -12.09 20.88 -17.81
N ALA A 123 -11.34 19.88 -18.27
CA ALA A 123 -11.02 18.68 -17.52
C ALA A 123 -10.31 19.02 -16.18
N ALA A 124 -9.27 19.86 -16.23
CA ALA A 124 -8.56 20.30 -15.02
C ALA A 124 -9.49 21.03 -14.03
N THR A 125 -10.45 21.81 -14.53
CA THR A 125 -11.44 22.50 -13.68
C THR A 125 -12.42 21.50 -13.05
N ALA A 126 -12.91 20.53 -13.82
CA ALA A 126 -13.79 19.49 -13.31
C ALA A 126 -13.10 18.59 -12.27
N HIS A 127 -11.84 18.23 -12.51
CA HIS A 127 -11.05 17.39 -11.59
C HIS A 127 -10.76 18.09 -10.26
N ARG A 128 -10.71 19.44 -10.22
CA ARG A 128 -10.47 20.20 -8.97
C ARG A 128 -11.47 19.88 -7.84
N SER A 129 -12.70 19.52 -8.20
CA SER A 129 -13.74 19.18 -7.21
C SER A 129 -13.43 17.91 -6.40
N PHE A 130 -12.52 17.07 -6.88
CA PHE A 130 -12.13 15.82 -6.23
C PHE A 130 -10.80 15.91 -5.48
N LEU A 131 -10.01 16.98 -5.72
CA LEU A 131 -8.66 17.06 -5.20
C LEU A 131 -8.64 17.03 -3.68
N HIS A 132 -7.89 16.06 -3.14
CA HIS A 132 -7.53 16.04 -1.74
C HIS A 132 -6.32 16.97 -1.51
N PRO A 133 -6.27 17.72 -0.40
CA PRO A 133 -5.21 18.71 -0.21
C PRO A 133 -3.79 18.12 -0.11
N THR A 134 -3.61 16.90 0.31
CA THR A 134 -2.27 16.34 0.61
C THR A 134 -1.97 15.02 -0.10
N SER A 135 -2.97 14.41 -0.77
CA SER A 135 -2.84 13.03 -1.28
C SER A 135 -3.49 12.84 -2.65
N ASP A 136 -2.68 12.42 -3.63
CA ASP A 136 -3.18 11.99 -4.94
C ASP A 136 -4.06 10.74 -4.81
N PHE A 137 -3.76 9.87 -3.84
CA PHE A 137 -4.50 8.63 -3.60
C PHE A 137 -5.90 8.89 -3.01
N LEU A 138 -6.00 9.79 -2.04
CA LEU A 138 -7.30 10.17 -1.50
C LEU A 138 -8.13 10.96 -2.51
N THR A 139 -7.50 11.62 -3.47
CA THR A 139 -8.18 12.21 -4.63
C THR A 139 -8.90 11.13 -5.44
N ILE A 140 -8.27 9.96 -5.67
CA ILE A 140 -8.93 8.81 -6.33
C ILE A 140 -10.10 8.27 -5.50
N CYS A 141 -9.93 8.19 -4.18
CA CYS A 141 -11.03 7.78 -3.28
C CYS A 141 -12.23 8.73 -3.38
N ASN A 142 -11.99 10.05 -3.49
CA ASN A 142 -13.05 11.04 -3.69
C ASN A 142 -13.77 10.85 -5.03
N VAL A 143 -13.02 10.57 -6.11
CA VAL A 143 -13.62 10.24 -7.43
C VAL A 143 -14.48 8.99 -7.32
N TRP A 144 -13.96 7.92 -6.71
CA TRP A 144 -14.67 6.66 -6.55
C TRP A 144 -15.97 6.84 -5.75
N LYS A 145 -15.91 7.54 -4.62
CA LYS A 145 -17.06 7.85 -3.76
C LYS A 145 -18.15 8.64 -4.53
N ALA A 146 -17.74 9.67 -5.29
CA ALA A 146 -18.67 10.48 -6.08
C ALA A 146 -19.27 9.67 -7.25
N TYR A 147 -18.50 8.84 -7.92
CA TYR A 147 -18.97 7.96 -8.98
C TYR A 147 -19.96 6.92 -8.46
N SER A 148 -19.69 6.28 -7.32
CA SER A 148 -20.58 5.32 -6.68
C SER A 148 -21.92 5.96 -6.32
N LEU A 149 -21.92 7.20 -5.79
CA LEU A 149 -23.14 7.95 -5.52
C LEU A 149 -23.94 8.27 -6.80
N ALA A 150 -23.26 8.59 -7.90
CA ALA A 150 -23.94 8.81 -9.18
C ALA A 150 -24.58 7.52 -9.72
N LEU A 151 -23.94 6.38 -9.53
CA LEU A 151 -24.47 5.07 -9.93
C LEU A 151 -25.71 4.65 -9.13
N ASN A 152 -25.93 5.14 -7.90
CA ASN A 152 -27.16 4.89 -7.14
C ASN A 152 -28.41 5.37 -7.88
N ASN A 153 -28.28 6.37 -8.77
CA ASN A 153 -29.34 6.88 -9.60
C ASN A 153 -29.44 6.17 -10.95
N GLY A 154 -28.68 5.10 -11.16
CA GLY A 154 -28.69 4.26 -12.36
C GLY A 154 -27.44 4.39 -13.24
N ARG A 155 -27.23 3.39 -14.09
CA ARG A 155 -26.03 3.33 -14.97
C ARG A 155 -25.90 4.53 -15.93
N SER A 156 -27.03 5.11 -16.37
CA SER A 156 -27.04 6.30 -17.22
C SER A 156 -26.50 7.52 -16.52
N GLU A 157 -26.81 7.67 -15.21
CA GLU A 157 -26.28 8.78 -14.41
C GLU A 157 -24.79 8.59 -14.12
N GLY A 158 -24.33 7.38 -13.88
CA GLY A 158 -22.89 7.09 -13.78
C GLY A 158 -22.12 7.46 -15.04
N ARG A 159 -22.69 7.18 -16.23
CA ARG A 159 -22.10 7.57 -17.51
C ARG A 159 -22.08 9.10 -17.68
N ARG A 160 -23.20 9.78 -17.44
CA ARG A 160 -23.27 11.25 -17.48
C ARG A 160 -22.31 11.90 -16.52
N PHE A 161 -22.12 11.33 -15.33
CA PHE A 161 -21.16 11.79 -14.36
C PHE A 161 -19.73 11.71 -14.92
N CYS A 162 -19.35 10.58 -15.55
CA CYS A 162 -18.04 10.42 -16.18
C CYS A 162 -17.83 11.44 -17.31
N ASP A 163 -18.80 11.60 -18.19
CA ASP A 163 -18.73 12.57 -19.31
C ASP A 163 -18.58 14.00 -18.78
N LYS A 164 -19.39 14.38 -17.77
CA LYS A 164 -19.34 15.71 -17.15
C LYS A 164 -18.02 16.03 -16.48
N HIS A 165 -17.41 15.04 -15.86
CA HIS A 165 -16.18 15.21 -15.07
C HIS A 165 -14.92 14.76 -15.80
N PHE A 166 -14.99 14.45 -17.09
CA PHE A 166 -13.85 13.96 -17.88
C PHE A 166 -13.17 12.75 -17.25
N LEU A 167 -13.99 11.74 -16.86
CA LEU A 167 -13.51 10.51 -16.27
C LEU A 167 -13.68 9.34 -17.24
N ASN A 168 -12.74 8.40 -17.20
CA ASN A 168 -12.80 7.18 -17.98
C ASN A 168 -13.62 6.12 -17.23
N GLN A 169 -14.83 5.84 -17.73
CA GLN A 169 -15.72 4.84 -17.14
C GLN A 169 -15.10 3.44 -17.14
N SER A 170 -14.40 3.05 -18.21
CA SER A 170 -13.76 1.72 -18.26
C SER A 170 -12.70 1.57 -17.16
N ALA A 171 -11.89 2.60 -16.91
CA ALA A 171 -10.91 2.58 -15.83
C ALA A 171 -11.58 2.47 -14.44
N LEU A 172 -12.72 3.13 -14.23
CA LEU A 172 -13.49 2.99 -12.97
C LEU A 172 -14.09 1.58 -12.82
N MET A 173 -14.48 0.93 -13.92
CA MET A 173 -14.92 -0.46 -13.88
C MET A 173 -13.76 -1.42 -13.62
N GLU A 174 -12.59 -1.20 -14.21
CA GLU A 174 -11.36 -1.95 -13.90
C GLU A 174 -11.02 -1.84 -12.41
N ILE A 175 -11.14 -0.64 -11.82
CA ILE A 175 -10.96 -0.43 -10.37
C ILE A 175 -12.00 -1.25 -9.58
N HIS A 176 -13.27 -1.28 -10.00
CA HIS A 176 -14.29 -2.09 -9.34
C HIS A 176 -13.92 -3.58 -9.34
N ASP A 177 -13.53 -4.11 -10.50
CA ASP A 177 -13.22 -5.53 -10.64
C ASP A 177 -11.98 -5.90 -9.81
N ALA A 178 -10.93 -5.07 -9.83
CA ALA A 178 -9.75 -5.26 -9.01
C ALA A 178 -10.06 -5.17 -7.49
N ARG A 179 -10.96 -4.28 -7.06
CA ARG A 179 -11.42 -4.23 -5.66
C ARG A 179 -12.08 -5.53 -5.22
N ARG A 180 -12.89 -6.16 -6.08
CA ARG A 180 -13.48 -7.49 -5.82
C ARG A 180 -12.42 -8.56 -5.70
N GLU A 181 -11.48 -8.60 -6.63
CA GLU A 181 -10.37 -9.54 -6.60
C GLU A 181 -9.55 -9.40 -5.31
N PHE A 182 -9.25 -8.19 -4.90
CA PHE A 182 -8.45 -7.94 -3.70
C PHE A 182 -9.16 -8.32 -2.39
N ILE A 183 -10.47 -8.16 -2.31
CA ILE A 183 -11.22 -8.62 -1.13
C ILE A 183 -11.26 -10.16 -1.07
N ASP A 184 -11.38 -10.83 -2.23
CA ASP A 184 -11.32 -12.28 -2.33
C ASP A 184 -9.93 -12.80 -1.90
N LEU A 185 -8.85 -12.13 -2.30
CA LEU A 185 -7.49 -12.45 -1.86
C LEU A 185 -7.30 -12.26 -0.36
N LEU A 186 -7.82 -11.17 0.21
CA LEU A 186 -7.79 -10.95 1.66
C LEU A 186 -8.58 -12.02 2.43
N ALA A 187 -9.68 -12.51 1.87
CA ALA A 187 -10.44 -13.61 2.44
C ALA A 187 -9.67 -14.94 2.37
N GLN A 188 -9.00 -15.23 1.27
CA GLN A 188 -8.19 -16.44 1.10
C GLN A 188 -7.05 -16.53 2.11
N ILE A 189 -6.45 -15.41 2.50
CA ILE A 189 -5.37 -15.36 3.48
C ILE A 189 -5.86 -15.12 4.92
N GLY A 190 -7.18 -15.08 5.14
CA GLY A 190 -7.78 -15.01 6.47
C GLY A 190 -7.85 -13.62 7.12
N PHE A 191 -7.65 -12.53 6.36
CA PHE A 191 -7.75 -11.16 6.88
C PHE A 191 -9.17 -10.60 6.92
N VAL A 192 -10.07 -11.17 6.12
CA VAL A 192 -11.50 -10.87 6.14
C VAL A 192 -12.30 -12.17 6.08
N GLU A 193 -13.52 -12.16 6.59
CA GLU A 193 -14.41 -13.33 6.50
C GLU A 193 -14.93 -13.49 5.08
N GLY A 194 -14.63 -14.63 4.43
CA GLY A 194 -15.03 -14.92 3.07
C GLY A 194 -16.55 -14.97 2.89
N GLU A 195 -17.29 -15.47 3.90
CA GLU A 195 -18.75 -15.53 3.84
C GLU A 195 -19.41 -14.15 3.80
N GLU A 196 -18.83 -13.15 4.49
CA GLU A 196 -19.33 -11.76 4.46
C GLU A 196 -19.26 -11.16 3.05
N PHE A 197 -18.22 -11.53 2.26
CA PHE A 197 -17.98 -10.99 0.92
C PHE A 197 -18.27 -11.99 -0.20
N LYS A 198 -18.89 -13.12 0.13
CA LYS A 198 -19.23 -14.15 -0.85
C LYS A 198 -20.00 -13.54 -2.02
N ARG A 199 -19.52 -13.86 -3.22
CA ARG A 199 -20.09 -13.32 -4.46
C ARG A 199 -21.48 -13.88 -4.71
N ASP A 200 -22.49 -13.01 -4.71
CA ASP A 200 -23.77 -13.30 -5.32
C ASP A 200 -23.70 -12.99 -6.83
N LYS A 201 -24.19 -13.90 -7.66
CA LYS A 201 -24.23 -13.71 -9.13
C LYS A 201 -25.07 -12.50 -9.56
N THR A 202 -25.98 -12.08 -8.70
CA THR A 202 -26.88 -10.94 -8.91
C THR A 202 -26.37 -9.65 -8.32
N GLU A 203 -25.32 -9.70 -7.49
CA GLU A 203 -24.75 -8.55 -6.78
C GLU A 203 -24.20 -7.51 -7.75
N GLY A 204 -24.76 -6.32 -7.70
CA GLY A 204 -24.33 -5.16 -8.48
C GLY A 204 -23.10 -4.45 -7.87
N LEU A 205 -22.53 -3.50 -8.63
CA LEU A 205 -21.41 -2.68 -8.18
C LEU A 205 -21.71 -1.92 -6.88
N ILE A 206 -22.91 -1.38 -6.78
CA ILE A 206 -23.35 -0.56 -5.64
C ILE A 206 -23.48 -1.42 -4.39
N GLU A 207 -24.14 -2.57 -4.50
CA GLU A 207 -24.36 -3.51 -3.39
C GLU A 207 -23.03 -3.98 -2.80
N PHE A 208 -22.07 -4.32 -3.66
CA PHE A 208 -20.72 -4.68 -3.24
C PHE A 208 -20.02 -3.51 -2.54
N HIS A 209 -20.13 -2.30 -3.10
CA HIS A 209 -19.51 -1.11 -2.48
C HIS A 209 -20.07 -0.84 -1.10
N GLU A 210 -21.39 -0.84 -0.93
CA GLU A 210 -22.04 -0.62 0.37
C GLU A 210 -21.71 -1.74 1.37
N LYS A 211 -21.64 -2.98 0.92
CA LYS A 211 -21.22 -4.12 1.72
C LYS A 211 -19.80 -3.92 2.30
N VAL A 212 -18.83 -3.55 1.47
CA VAL A 212 -17.46 -3.28 1.92
C VAL A 212 -17.42 -2.07 2.86
N ARG A 213 -18.11 -0.97 2.51
CA ARG A 213 -18.13 0.28 3.27
C ARG A 213 -18.74 0.10 4.66
N SER A 214 -19.81 -0.68 4.80
CA SER A 214 -20.50 -0.93 6.06
C SER A 214 -19.90 -2.06 6.90
N SER A 215 -18.91 -2.79 6.36
CA SER A 215 -18.31 -3.92 7.03
C SER A 215 -17.51 -3.51 8.29
N ARG A 216 -17.35 -4.47 9.21
CA ARG A 216 -16.47 -4.29 10.38
C ARG A 216 -15.00 -4.04 10.03
N TYR A 217 -14.58 -4.43 8.83
CA TYR A 217 -13.23 -4.21 8.31
C TYR A 217 -13.02 -2.79 7.77
N ASN A 218 -14.04 -1.93 7.84
CA ASN A 218 -13.98 -0.53 7.40
C ASN A 218 -14.35 0.50 8.49
N MET A 219 -14.30 0.13 9.76
CA MET A 219 -14.66 1.01 10.87
C MET A 219 -13.85 2.32 10.91
N ASN A 220 -12.62 2.29 10.41
CA ASN A 220 -11.71 3.44 10.34
C ASN A 220 -11.60 4.03 8.93
N GLY A 221 -12.50 3.69 8.02
CA GLY A 221 -12.43 4.06 6.60
C GLY A 221 -12.52 5.55 6.29
N GLU A 222 -12.98 6.38 7.23
CA GLU A 222 -13.08 7.84 7.08
C GLU A 222 -11.93 8.57 7.82
N ASN A 223 -10.96 7.84 8.42
CA ASN A 223 -9.84 8.43 9.15
C ASN A 223 -8.68 8.74 8.19
N GLU A 224 -8.62 9.97 7.68
CA GLU A 224 -7.64 10.39 6.67
C GLU A 224 -6.18 10.24 7.13
N ALA A 225 -5.87 10.53 8.41
CA ALA A 225 -4.52 10.38 8.93
C ALA A 225 -4.07 8.92 8.90
N LEU A 226 -4.96 8.01 9.29
CA LEU A 226 -4.72 6.58 9.23
C LEU A 226 -4.62 6.09 7.79
N LEU A 227 -5.53 6.50 6.91
CA LEU A 227 -5.50 6.15 5.48
C LEU A 227 -4.17 6.55 4.85
N ASN A 228 -3.71 7.78 5.06
CA ASN A 228 -2.43 8.26 4.55
C ASN A 228 -1.25 7.43 5.09
N SER A 229 -1.31 7.00 6.34
CA SER A 229 -0.28 6.16 6.96
C SER A 229 -0.27 4.73 6.41
N VAL A 230 -1.44 4.13 6.17
CA VAL A 230 -1.57 2.79 5.60
C VAL A 230 -1.19 2.78 4.11
N ILE A 231 -1.59 3.80 3.36
CA ILE A 231 -1.13 3.99 1.97
C ILE A 231 0.41 4.04 1.95
N PHE A 232 1.00 4.84 2.85
CA PHE A 232 2.46 4.93 2.96
C PHE A 232 3.11 3.60 3.32
N ALA A 233 2.50 2.79 4.20
CA ALA A 233 3.01 1.44 4.52
C ALA A 233 3.23 0.58 3.27
N GLY A 234 2.30 0.66 2.31
CA GLY A 234 2.43 -0.01 1.01
C GLY A 234 3.44 0.67 0.08
N LEU A 235 3.55 1.99 0.11
CA LEU A 235 4.50 2.72 -0.76
C LEU A 235 5.94 2.59 -0.28
N TYR A 236 6.17 2.34 1.02
CA TYR A 236 7.51 2.23 1.57
C TYR A 236 8.37 1.20 0.81
N PRO A 237 9.65 1.53 0.47
CA PRO A 237 10.49 2.62 0.96
C PRO A 237 10.47 3.92 0.13
N ASN A 238 9.47 4.13 -0.70
CA ASN A 238 9.38 5.28 -1.59
C ASN A 238 9.01 6.55 -0.80
N VAL A 239 10.00 7.23 -0.23
CA VAL A 239 9.81 8.48 0.51
C VAL A 239 10.84 9.52 0.09
N ALA A 240 10.43 10.78 0.03
CA ALA A 240 11.30 11.92 -0.23
C ALA A 240 11.15 12.96 0.88
N HIS A 241 12.24 13.66 1.20
CA HIS A 241 12.28 14.75 2.14
C HIS A 241 12.10 16.08 1.42
N ALA A 242 11.16 16.90 1.87
CA ALA A 242 10.90 18.24 1.38
C ALA A 242 11.65 19.26 2.24
N LEU A 243 12.65 19.90 1.68
CA LEU A 243 13.39 20.96 2.33
C LEU A 243 12.80 22.32 1.95
N SER A 244 12.19 22.98 2.92
CA SER A 244 11.74 24.36 2.76
C SER A 244 12.92 25.32 2.87
N PRO A 245 13.07 26.29 1.94
CA PRO A 245 14.14 27.29 2.05
C PRO A 245 13.92 28.14 3.31
N GLY A 246 14.89 28.14 4.20
CA GLY A 246 14.85 28.89 5.46
C GLY A 246 14.62 30.39 5.22
N GLY A 247 13.58 30.94 5.82
CA GLY A 247 13.36 32.39 5.95
C GLY A 247 12.66 33.09 4.78
N VAL A 248 12.42 32.45 3.63
CA VAL A 248 11.72 33.08 2.50
C VAL A 248 10.41 32.37 2.22
N SER A 249 9.30 32.93 2.68
CA SER A 249 7.93 32.40 2.54
C SER A 249 7.42 32.21 1.08
N THR A 250 8.20 32.61 0.08
CA THR A 250 7.80 32.60 -1.35
C THR A 250 8.46 31.53 -2.19
N ALA A 251 9.54 30.92 -1.71
CA ALA A 251 10.24 29.88 -2.46
C ALA A 251 9.56 28.50 -2.33
N LEU A 252 9.62 27.71 -3.41
CA LEU A 252 9.10 26.34 -3.42
C LEU A 252 10.06 25.40 -2.68
N PRO A 253 9.55 24.37 -1.98
CA PRO A 253 10.38 23.36 -1.37
C PRO A 253 11.16 22.57 -2.43
N THR A 254 12.36 22.13 -2.07
CA THR A 254 13.18 21.19 -2.84
C THR A 254 12.98 19.78 -2.27
N PHE A 255 13.02 18.77 -3.13
CA PHE A 255 12.73 17.39 -2.71
C PHE A 255 13.96 16.51 -2.91
N TRP A 256 14.23 15.66 -1.93
CA TRP A 256 15.35 14.75 -1.91
C TRP A 256 14.91 13.34 -1.57
N HIS A 257 15.23 12.38 -2.43
CA HIS A 257 15.08 10.96 -2.14
C HIS A 257 16.45 10.34 -1.87
N LYS A 258 16.70 10.01 -0.61
CA LYS A 258 18.07 9.64 -0.16
C LYS A 258 19.03 10.80 -0.52
N LYS A 259 19.96 10.57 -1.45
CA LYS A 259 20.96 11.57 -1.91
C LYS A 259 20.63 12.21 -3.26
N GLU A 260 19.50 11.87 -3.87
CA GLU A 260 19.12 12.35 -5.20
C GLU A 260 18.14 13.51 -5.11
N HIS A 261 18.40 14.58 -5.86
CA HIS A 261 17.47 15.68 -6.03
C HIS A 261 16.35 15.27 -6.99
N VAL A 262 15.12 15.37 -6.55
CA VAL A 262 13.93 14.93 -7.28
C VAL A 262 12.91 16.05 -7.39
N PHE A 263 11.97 15.90 -8.33
CA PHE A 263 10.93 16.89 -8.62
C PHE A 263 9.56 16.23 -8.54
N LEU A 264 8.55 16.95 -8.08
CA LEU A 264 7.18 16.45 -8.15
C LEU A 264 6.65 16.63 -9.58
N HIS A 265 5.96 15.61 -10.09
CA HIS A 265 5.30 15.70 -11.39
C HIS A 265 4.13 16.68 -11.34
N SER A 266 3.84 17.33 -12.46
CA SER A 266 2.80 18.36 -12.55
C SER A 266 1.37 17.86 -12.30
N SER A 267 1.14 16.56 -12.39
CA SER A 267 -0.15 15.92 -12.05
C SER A 267 -0.41 15.80 -10.56
N SER A 268 0.63 15.89 -9.72
CA SER A 268 0.47 15.74 -8.28
C SER A 268 -0.23 16.93 -7.64
N VAL A 269 -1.11 16.67 -6.66
CA VAL A 269 -1.74 17.70 -5.82
C VAL A 269 -0.72 18.49 -4.99
N ASN A 270 0.48 17.92 -4.77
CA ASN A 270 1.57 18.55 -4.04
C ASN A 270 2.49 19.41 -4.95
N TYR A 271 2.28 19.38 -6.27
CA TYR A 271 3.08 20.16 -7.21
C TYR A 271 2.92 21.67 -6.99
N LYS A 272 4.06 22.37 -6.94
CA LYS A 272 4.13 23.84 -6.72
C LYS A 272 3.45 24.34 -5.44
N ARG A 273 3.22 23.47 -4.44
CA ARG A 273 2.77 23.92 -3.12
C ARG A 273 3.92 24.60 -2.36
N LYS A 274 3.67 25.82 -1.90
CA LYS A 274 4.63 26.61 -1.12
C LYS A 274 4.70 26.12 0.34
N LYS A 275 3.58 25.65 0.88
CA LYS A 275 3.46 25.15 2.25
C LYS A 275 2.95 23.71 2.21
N LEU A 276 3.72 22.82 2.78
CA LEU A 276 3.35 21.43 3.03
C LEU A 276 2.98 21.27 4.51
N GLU A 277 2.08 20.36 4.82
CA GLU A 277 1.72 19.99 6.19
C GLU A 277 2.78 19.06 6.80
N SER A 278 3.48 18.31 5.97
CA SER A 278 4.60 17.45 6.36
C SER A 278 5.82 17.70 5.47
N GLU A 279 7.01 17.54 6.05
CA GLU A 279 8.28 17.57 5.31
C GLU A 279 8.56 16.26 4.56
N TRP A 280 7.68 15.26 4.67
CA TRP A 280 7.87 13.95 4.06
C TRP A 280 6.79 13.66 3.05
N ILE A 281 7.22 13.16 1.88
CA ILE A 281 6.36 12.83 0.74
C ILE A 281 6.58 11.35 0.38
N GLY A 282 5.56 10.52 0.56
CA GLY A 282 5.48 9.19 -0.04
C GLY A 282 5.15 9.31 -1.53
N PHE A 283 5.64 8.41 -2.36
CA PHE A 283 5.36 8.40 -3.80
C PHE A 283 5.23 6.96 -4.33
N HIS A 284 4.47 6.80 -5.40
CA HIS A 284 4.33 5.50 -6.05
C HIS A 284 5.43 5.27 -7.08
N GLU A 285 5.60 6.20 -8.01
CA GLU A 285 6.53 6.07 -9.13
C GLU A 285 7.63 7.12 -9.10
N LYS A 286 8.81 6.68 -9.52
CA LYS A 286 9.98 7.51 -9.79
C LYS A 286 10.46 7.23 -11.20
N PHE A 287 10.47 8.23 -12.04
CA PHE A 287 10.91 8.10 -13.43
C PHE A 287 11.82 9.26 -13.84
N ALA A 288 12.74 8.98 -14.74
CA ALA A 288 13.72 9.93 -15.26
C ALA A 288 13.36 10.33 -16.70
N THR A 289 13.35 11.65 -16.93
CA THR A 289 13.33 12.25 -18.26
C THR A 289 14.49 13.23 -18.36
N SER A 290 14.28 14.53 -18.52
CA SER A 290 15.31 15.57 -18.33
C SER A 290 15.71 15.76 -16.86
N LYS A 291 14.84 15.34 -15.95
CA LYS A 291 14.99 15.33 -14.49
C LYS A 291 14.34 14.08 -13.93
N ILE A 292 14.57 13.83 -12.64
CA ILE A 292 13.93 12.74 -11.92
C ILE A 292 12.63 13.24 -11.31
N TYR A 293 11.51 12.64 -11.72
CA TYR A 293 10.17 13.01 -11.24
C TYR A 293 9.56 11.95 -10.36
N LEU A 294 8.80 12.42 -9.37
CA LEU A 294 7.95 11.61 -8.50
C LEU A 294 6.49 11.85 -8.89
N SER A 295 5.73 10.77 -9.09
CA SER A 295 4.29 10.83 -9.38
C SER A 295 3.48 10.08 -8.32
N SER A 296 2.18 10.40 -8.27
CA SER A 296 1.25 9.83 -7.28
C SER A 296 1.79 9.96 -5.87
N THR A 297 1.64 11.14 -5.29
CA THR A 297 2.29 11.51 -4.04
C THR A 297 1.31 11.65 -2.88
N ASN A 298 1.83 11.43 -1.69
CA ASN A 298 1.10 11.51 -0.43
C ASN A 298 1.96 12.20 0.63
N GLN A 299 1.46 13.21 1.33
CA GLN A 299 2.17 13.76 2.48
C GLN A 299 2.10 12.77 3.65
N VAL A 300 3.24 12.51 4.26
CA VAL A 300 3.41 11.47 5.29
C VAL A 300 3.86 12.10 6.58
N LYS A 301 3.16 11.79 7.67
CA LYS A 301 3.54 12.27 9.00
C LYS A 301 4.64 11.41 9.63
N PRO A 302 5.43 11.96 10.58
CA PRO A 302 6.56 11.26 11.21
C PRO A 302 6.23 9.92 11.84
N PHE A 303 5.05 9.75 12.46
CA PHE A 303 4.68 8.49 13.11
C PHE A 303 4.52 7.35 12.11
N ALA A 304 4.01 7.63 10.91
CA ALA A 304 3.94 6.62 9.86
C ALA A 304 5.34 6.17 9.40
N LEU A 305 6.33 7.10 9.33
CA LEU A 305 7.72 6.75 9.01
C LEU A 305 8.32 5.84 10.09
N ILE A 306 8.11 6.16 11.36
CA ILE A 306 8.62 5.35 12.47
C ILE A 306 7.92 3.98 12.49
N LEU A 307 6.60 3.92 12.24
CA LEU A 307 5.84 2.68 12.31
C LEU A 307 6.18 1.71 11.18
N PHE A 308 6.35 2.21 9.95
CA PHE A 308 6.47 1.38 8.75
C PHE A 308 7.87 1.33 8.13
N GLY A 309 8.82 2.15 8.63
CA GLY A 309 10.22 2.07 8.25
C GLY A 309 10.87 0.74 8.67
N ARG A 310 11.98 0.36 8.05
CA ARG A 310 12.64 -0.93 8.30
C ARG A 310 13.38 -0.95 9.64
N SER A 311 14.29 -0.02 9.85
CA SER A 311 15.11 0.06 11.07
C SER A 311 14.82 1.33 11.85
N ILE A 312 14.96 1.26 13.18
CA ILE A 312 14.84 2.42 14.07
C ILE A 312 16.03 2.48 15.00
N SER A 313 16.77 3.58 14.93
CA SER A 313 17.82 3.93 15.87
C SER A 313 17.38 5.13 16.71
N VAL A 314 17.36 4.94 18.04
CA VAL A 314 16.96 6.00 18.98
C VAL A 314 18.19 6.65 19.58
N LEU A 315 18.43 7.92 19.25
CA LEU A 315 19.55 8.72 19.79
C LEU A 315 19.06 9.54 21.00
N HIS A 316 19.23 8.99 22.20
CA HIS A 316 18.72 9.58 23.44
C HIS A 316 19.32 10.98 23.72
N VAL A 317 20.62 11.13 23.49
CA VAL A 317 21.34 12.39 23.76
C VAL A 317 20.90 13.50 22.80
N GLU A 318 20.72 13.15 21.52
CA GLU A 318 20.36 14.10 20.47
C GLU A 318 18.85 14.34 20.37
N ARG A 319 18.03 13.57 21.11
CA ARG A 319 16.57 13.59 21.03
C ARG A 319 16.04 13.42 19.60
N LYS A 320 16.66 12.48 18.89
CA LYS A 320 16.32 12.15 17.51
C LYS A 320 16.00 10.66 17.38
N VAL A 321 15.14 10.36 16.42
CA VAL A 321 14.92 9.01 15.92
C VAL A 321 15.37 8.98 14.47
N ILE A 322 16.24 8.03 14.15
CA ILE A 322 16.69 7.79 12.78
C ILE A 322 16.00 6.53 12.26
N VAL A 323 15.34 6.64 11.12
CA VAL A 323 14.74 5.54 10.40
C VAL A 323 15.58 5.26 9.16
N ASP A 324 15.98 4.00 8.96
CA ASP A 324 16.75 3.52 7.81
C ASP A 324 18.02 4.31 7.50
N ASP A 325 18.72 4.73 8.56
CA ASP A 325 20.03 5.41 8.54
C ASP A 325 20.04 6.79 7.85
N TRP A 326 18.91 7.29 7.33
CA TRP A 326 18.89 8.57 6.62
C TRP A 326 17.69 9.47 6.93
N ILE A 327 16.59 8.93 7.47
CA ILE A 327 15.39 9.69 7.83
C ILE A 327 15.55 10.16 9.27
N GLU A 328 15.97 11.40 9.47
CA GLU A 328 16.12 11.99 10.80
C GLU A 328 14.82 12.65 11.24
N LEU A 329 14.27 12.19 12.35
CA LEU A 329 13.05 12.73 12.94
C LEU A 329 13.33 13.35 14.30
N LYS A 330 12.90 14.59 14.51
CA LYS A 330 12.99 15.29 15.80
C LYS A 330 11.82 14.86 16.69
N VAL A 331 11.94 13.69 17.27
CA VAL A 331 10.90 13.07 18.10
C VAL A 331 11.52 12.69 19.45
N ALA A 332 10.73 12.77 20.54
CA ALA A 332 11.21 12.35 21.86
C ALA A 332 11.67 10.89 21.82
N ALA A 333 12.78 10.58 22.48
CA ALA A 333 13.35 9.24 22.50
C ALA A 333 12.35 8.18 23.03
N GLN A 334 11.51 8.55 23.99
CA GLN A 334 10.44 7.69 24.51
C GLN A 334 9.45 7.27 23.41
N THR A 335 9.10 8.19 22.51
CA THR A 335 8.22 7.92 21.36
C THR A 335 8.87 6.88 20.44
N GLY A 336 10.17 7.00 20.13
CA GLY A 336 10.89 6.03 19.32
C GLY A 336 10.91 4.63 19.94
N VAL A 337 11.13 4.53 21.26
CA VAL A 337 11.09 3.24 21.98
C VAL A 337 9.67 2.66 21.95
N MET A 338 8.65 3.48 22.22
CA MET A 338 7.26 3.05 22.18
C MET A 338 6.87 2.50 20.80
N PHE A 339 7.22 3.18 19.71
CA PHE A 339 6.92 2.71 18.36
C PHE A 339 7.69 1.42 18.01
N ARG A 340 8.90 1.23 18.51
CA ARG A 340 9.62 -0.03 18.34
C ARG A 340 8.86 -1.20 18.98
N GLU A 341 8.36 -1.02 20.19
CA GLU A 341 7.54 -2.05 20.86
C GLU A 341 6.21 -2.28 20.12
N LEU A 342 5.56 -1.22 19.66
CA LEU A 342 4.34 -1.34 18.85
C LEU A 342 4.57 -2.11 17.54
N ARG A 343 5.71 -1.93 16.89
CA ARG A 343 6.08 -2.72 15.70
C ARG A 343 6.23 -4.21 16.02
N ASN A 344 6.89 -4.54 17.13
CA ASN A 344 7.04 -5.93 17.57
C ASN A 344 5.66 -6.59 17.81
N GLU A 345 4.73 -5.85 18.40
CA GLU A 345 3.35 -6.35 18.61
C GLU A 345 2.61 -6.53 17.27
N VAL A 346 2.80 -5.64 16.28
CA VAL A 346 2.21 -5.83 14.93
C VAL A 346 2.77 -7.08 14.25
N GLU A 347 4.09 -7.31 14.34
CA GLU A 347 4.71 -8.54 13.81
C GLU A 347 4.18 -9.80 14.53
N PHE A 348 3.99 -9.72 15.83
CA PHE A 348 3.41 -10.81 16.63
C PHE A 348 1.99 -11.14 16.16
N LEU A 349 1.13 -10.12 15.95
CA LEU A 349 -0.22 -10.32 15.42
C LEU A 349 -0.22 -10.98 14.05
N LEU A 350 0.64 -10.51 13.13
CA LEU A 350 0.78 -11.11 11.80
C LEU A 350 1.21 -12.57 11.89
N LYS A 351 2.07 -12.91 12.85
CA LYS A 351 2.50 -14.29 13.09
C LYS A 351 1.36 -15.17 13.61
N GLU A 352 0.60 -14.70 14.59
CA GLU A 352 -0.55 -15.45 15.13
C GLU A 352 -1.61 -15.72 14.05
N MET A 353 -1.86 -14.78 13.16
CA MET A 353 -2.79 -14.97 12.04
C MET A 353 -2.34 -16.08 11.08
N ILE A 354 -1.03 -16.25 10.87
CA ILE A 354 -0.49 -17.35 10.06
C ILE A 354 -0.70 -18.69 10.77
N GLU A 355 -0.34 -18.76 12.05
CA GLU A 355 -0.42 -19.99 12.84
C GLU A 355 -1.89 -20.44 13.00
N GLY A 356 -2.81 -19.50 13.18
CA GLY A 356 -4.25 -19.79 13.23
C GLY A 356 -4.80 -20.37 11.92
N VAL A 357 -4.34 -19.90 10.78
CA VAL A 357 -4.72 -20.43 9.45
C VAL A 357 -4.13 -21.82 9.22
N GLU A 358 -2.87 -22.08 9.63
CA GLU A 358 -2.21 -23.38 9.47
C GLU A 358 -2.90 -24.49 10.31
N ILE A 359 -3.36 -24.19 11.54
CA ILE A 359 -4.12 -25.11 12.39
C ILE A 359 -5.46 -25.45 11.75
N SER A 360 -6.13 -24.49 11.12
CA SER A 360 -7.40 -24.70 10.43
C SER A 360 -7.26 -25.54 9.15
N SER A 361 -6.11 -25.47 8.48
CA SER A 361 -5.81 -26.21 7.23
C SER A 361 -5.31 -27.64 7.50
N GLY A 362 -4.72 -27.91 8.66
CA GLY A 362 -4.11 -29.20 9.02
C GLY A 362 -5.11 -30.28 9.48
N ASN A 363 -6.34 -29.94 9.80
CA ASN A 363 -7.40 -30.87 10.18
C ASN A 363 -8.29 -31.29 9.01
N GLY A 364 -7.69 -31.87 7.98
CA GLY A 364 -8.40 -32.55 6.90
C GLY A 364 -9.03 -33.85 7.36
N GLU A 365 -10.11 -33.81 8.10
CA GLU A 365 -11.18 -34.79 8.24
C GLU A 365 -12.11 -34.39 9.38
N ARG A 366 -13.02 -33.46 9.10
CA ARG A 366 -14.38 -33.37 9.64
C ARG A 366 -15.06 -32.16 9.04
N GLY A 367 -16.14 -32.46 8.34
CA GLY A 367 -16.96 -31.50 7.66
C GLY A 367 -17.43 -30.35 8.56
N GLU A 368 -17.69 -29.25 7.88
CA GLU A 368 -18.52 -28.16 8.33
C GLU A 368 -18.30 -27.63 9.75
N ARG A 369 -17.15 -26.97 9.98
CA ARG A 369 -17.12 -25.82 10.88
C ARG A 369 -16.67 -24.63 10.08
N MET A 370 -17.62 -23.72 9.85
CA MET A 370 -17.37 -22.37 9.41
C MET A 370 -16.14 -21.83 10.10
N ILE A 371 -15.23 -21.25 9.34
CA ILE A 371 -14.21 -20.35 9.85
C ILE A 371 -14.99 -19.12 10.35
N GLU A 372 -15.52 -19.22 11.57
CA GLU A 372 -15.78 -18.00 12.35
C GLU A 372 -14.46 -17.28 12.35
N GLY A 373 -14.47 -16.01 11.88
CA GLY A 373 -13.28 -15.20 11.68
C GLY A 373 -12.32 -15.39 12.83
N VAL A 374 -11.04 -15.52 12.53
CA VAL A 374 -10.00 -15.88 13.50
C VAL A 374 -10.34 -15.24 14.83
N GLU A 375 -11.05 -15.97 15.70
CA GLU A 375 -11.06 -15.68 17.10
C GLU A 375 -9.63 -15.99 17.56
N ILE A 376 -8.79 -14.98 17.47
CA ILE A 376 -7.55 -14.90 18.22
C ILE A 376 -7.99 -15.35 19.61
N SER A 377 -7.43 -16.44 20.10
CA SER A 377 -7.81 -17.08 21.37
C SER A 377 -8.21 -16.01 22.40
N SER A 378 -9.35 -16.12 23.03
CA SER A 378 -10.14 -15.05 23.66
C SER A 378 -9.41 -14.04 24.56
N GLY A 379 -8.16 -14.29 24.93
CA GLY A 379 -7.27 -13.35 25.63
C GLY A 379 -6.37 -12.50 24.69
N ASN A 380 -5.93 -13.05 23.55
CA ASN A 380 -5.00 -12.36 22.64
C ASN A 380 -5.74 -11.48 21.62
N GLY A 381 -6.98 -11.81 21.24
CA GLY A 381 -7.82 -11.00 20.35
C GLY A 381 -8.15 -9.64 20.92
N GLU A 382 -8.55 -9.56 22.18
CA GLU A 382 -8.79 -8.29 22.87
C GLU A 382 -7.51 -7.45 23.04
N ARG A 383 -6.35 -8.09 23.24
CA ARG A 383 -5.05 -7.41 23.32
C ARG A 383 -4.69 -6.79 21.98
N GLY A 384 -4.81 -7.54 20.89
CA GLY A 384 -4.56 -7.07 19.52
C GLY A 384 -5.48 -5.92 19.11
N GLU A 385 -6.79 -6.03 19.41
CA GLU A 385 -7.73 -4.93 19.14
C GLU A 385 -7.41 -3.67 19.94
N ARG A 386 -7.10 -3.80 21.22
CA ARG A 386 -6.71 -2.65 22.07
C ARG A 386 -5.46 -1.97 21.54
N MET A 387 -4.48 -2.73 21.07
CA MET A 387 -3.25 -2.20 20.49
C MET A 387 -3.52 -1.47 19.17
N ILE A 388 -4.26 -2.09 18.24
CA ILE A 388 -4.62 -1.45 16.95
C ILE A 388 -5.39 -0.16 17.21
N ASN A 389 -6.35 -0.17 18.11
CA ASN A 389 -7.11 1.03 18.50
C ASN A 389 -6.21 2.11 19.14
N GLY A 390 -5.19 1.70 19.90
CA GLY A 390 -4.16 2.59 20.43
C GLY A 390 -3.32 3.24 19.33
N LEU A 391 -2.85 2.45 18.35
CA LEU A 391 -2.11 2.95 17.18
C LEU A 391 -2.95 3.91 16.33
N VAL A 392 -4.21 3.56 16.07
CA VAL A 392 -5.15 4.43 15.34
C VAL A 392 -5.28 5.78 16.04
N LYS A 393 -5.47 5.79 17.36
CA LYS A 393 -5.55 7.03 18.14
C LYS A 393 -4.26 7.86 18.09
N LEU A 394 -3.09 7.20 18.18
CA LEU A 394 -1.79 7.88 18.08
C LEU A 394 -1.60 8.56 16.72
N ILE A 395 -1.87 7.83 15.64
CA ILE A 395 -1.77 8.36 14.27
C ILE A 395 -2.78 9.48 14.02
N SER A 396 -4.00 9.37 14.57
CA SER A 396 -5.05 10.38 14.37
C SER A 396 -4.78 11.69 15.10
N ASN A 397 -4.02 11.64 16.20
CA ASN A 397 -3.72 12.81 17.04
C ASN A 397 -2.38 13.48 16.69
N GLU A 398 -1.64 12.99 15.73
CA GLU A 398 -0.43 13.60 15.20
C GLU A 398 -0.76 14.80 14.29
#